data_66ce7715fd735fe09a6db1f4ca2155d1
#
_entry.id   66ce7715fd735fe09a6db1f4ca2155d1
#
_cell.length_a   1.000
_cell.length_b   1.000
_cell.length_c   1.000
_cell.angle_alpha   90.00
_cell.angle_beta   90.00
_cell.angle_gamma   90.00
#
_symmetry.space_group_name_H-M   'P 1'
#
loop_
_entity.id
_entity.type
_entity.pdbx_description
1 polymer ?
#
loop_
_entity_poly.entity_id
_entity_poly.type
_entity_poly.pdbx_seq_one_letter_code
_entity_poly.pdbx_strand_id
1 'polypeptide(L)'
;MLVVSGGSGRVVHAVAAALASLPGNKRLGLLKPGAAAGFPAEFALQFAPLSSPQDRLRLLEGATDLVLVPSFDQRAIEHEMSLAATARAAGIERIHLLSAAGADARSPVTLLRWIGLVEREVVASGLPHTLLRCMPYMQTIPLFMRRDPAGWRVVGPFREAAFAWLDAHDAGAVVARRVAANARDNVACELSGPTEATFETVAELLAAELREPVRYVDVGLPEATGILEANGIPPARIRAITEYWDYLASGVLRCGCCGGAEQLLGRPRRTLPEYLREYAAELRQAA
;
A
#
# COMPACT_ATOMS: atom_id res chain seq x y z
N MET A 1 22.28 4.45 -2.26
CA MET A 1 21.08 5.11 -2.84
C MET A 1 19.90 4.18 -2.70
N LEU A 2 18.71 4.73 -2.43
CA LEU A 2 17.45 4.01 -2.31
C LEU A 2 16.58 4.24 -3.56
N VAL A 3 15.96 3.17 -4.09
CA VAL A 3 14.95 3.27 -5.15
C VAL A 3 13.62 2.76 -4.61
N VAL A 4 12.56 3.54 -4.79
CA VAL A 4 11.18 3.13 -4.53
C VAL A 4 10.47 2.94 -5.87
N SER A 5 9.83 1.80 -6.09
CA SER A 5 8.96 1.54 -7.23
C SER A 5 7.51 1.41 -6.77
N GLY A 6 6.61 2.03 -7.49
CA GLY A 6 5.19 1.96 -7.17
C GLY A 6 4.35 2.93 -8.01
N GLY A 7 3.06 2.97 -7.71
CA GLY A 7 2.14 3.91 -8.33
C GLY A 7 2.19 5.31 -7.69
N SER A 8 1.23 6.16 -8.06
CA SER A 8 1.07 7.51 -7.52
C SER A 8 -0.01 7.61 -6.44
N GLY A 9 -0.35 6.48 -5.83
CA GLY A 9 -1.40 6.42 -4.82
C GLY A 9 -0.95 6.91 -3.43
N ARG A 10 -1.90 7.23 -2.55
CA ARG A 10 -1.66 7.69 -1.18
C ARG A 10 -0.73 6.77 -0.37
N VAL A 11 -0.75 5.45 -0.62
CA VAL A 11 0.15 4.48 0.05
C VAL A 11 1.61 4.76 -0.31
N VAL A 12 1.92 4.93 -1.61
CA VAL A 12 3.30 5.22 -2.05
C VAL A 12 3.78 6.57 -1.52
N HIS A 13 2.91 7.58 -1.48
CA HIS A 13 3.23 8.88 -0.87
C HIS A 13 3.58 8.75 0.62
N ALA A 14 2.77 8.01 1.39
CA ALA A 14 3.03 7.78 2.82
C ALA A 14 4.35 7.03 3.05
N VAL A 15 4.63 6.01 2.24
CA VAL A 15 5.90 5.27 2.29
C VAL A 15 7.08 6.18 1.92
N ALA A 16 6.98 6.97 0.85
CA ALA A 16 8.02 7.91 0.45
C ALA A 16 8.28 8.97 1.54
N ALA A 17 7.22 9.50 2.17
CA ALA A 17 7.34 10.44 3.29
C ALA A 17 8.11 9.83 4.47
N ALA A 18 7.82 8.57 4.82
CA ALA A 18 8.55 7.87 5.89
C ALA A 18 10.04 7.64 5.55
N LEU A 19 10.36 7.46 4.27
CA LEU A 19 11.72 7.24 3.79
C LEU A 19 12.49 8.54 3.53
N ALA A 20 11.82 9.69 3.47
CA ALA A 20 12.44 10.97 3.11
C ALA A 20 13.57 11.37 4.06
N SER A 21 13.44 11.08 5.36
CA SER A 21 14.44 11.40 6.40
C SER A 21 15.72 10.56 6.33
N LEU A 22 15.74 9.47 5.57
CA LEU A 22 16.95 8.67 5.41
C LEU A 22 18.05 9.49 4.72
N PRO A 23 19.33 9.31 5.11
CA PRO A 23 20.43 9.96 4.40
C PRO A 23 20.63 9.40 2.99
N GLY A 24 21.26 10.20 2.12
CA GLY A 24 21.64 9.80 0.78
C GLY A 24 20.56 10.01 -0.29
N ASN A 25 20.94 9.72 -1.53
CA ASN A 25 20.08 9.93 -2.70
C ASN A 25 18.92 8.93 -2.73
N LYS A 26 17.75 9.43 -3.13
CA LYS A 26 16.54 8.64 -3.30
C LYS A 26 15.97 8.85 -4.69
N ARG A 27 15.46 7.78 -5.27
CA ARG A 27 14.81 7.79 -6.57
C ARG A 27 13.44 7.13 -6.47
N LEU A 28 12.46 7.73 -7.11
CA LEU A 28 11.12 7.15 -7.23
C LEU A 28 10.84 6.81 -8.70
N GLY A 29 10.66 5.54 -8.97
CA GLY A 29 10.25 5.02 -10.27
C GLY A 29 8.74 5.08 -10.42
N LEU A 30 8.23 5.89 -11.35
CA LEU A 30 6.82 6.04 -11.64
C LEU A 30 6.48 5.50 -13.02
N LEU A 31 5.38 4.75 -13.13
CA LEU A 31 4.92 4.15 -14.38
C LEU A 31 4.27 5.15 -15.34
N LYS A 32 3.80 6.30 -14.84
CA LYS A 32 3.09 7.33 -15.64
C LYS A 32 3.62 8.73 -15.32
N PRO A 33 3.86 9.57 -16.37
CA PRO A 33 4.08 10.99 -16.19
C PRO A 33 2.88 11.65 -15.53
N GLY A 34 2.85 12.64 -14.85
CA GLY A 34 1.68 13.31 -14.23
C GLY A 34 1.29 12.79 -12.85
N ALA A 35 1.95 11.74 -12.39
CA ALA A 35 1.79 11.21 -11.04
C ALA A 35 2.75 11.85 -10.03
N ALA A 36 3.45 12.92 -10.40
CA ALA A 36 4.60 13.47 -9.68
C ALA A 36 4.25 14.42 -8.53
N ALA A 37 3.02 14.92 -8.48
CA ALA A 37 2.63 15.92 -7.48
C ALA A 37 2.59 15.35 -6.06
N GLY A 38 3.11 16.09 -5.09
CA GLY A 38 3.01 15.78 -3.65
C GLY A 38 4.05 14.80 -3.11
N PHE A 39 5.02 14.32 -3.90
CA PHE A 39 6.14 13.55 -3.38
C PHE A 39 7.18 14.43 -2.67
N PRO A 40 7.86 13.90 -1.64
CA PRO A 40 8.92 14.63 -0.96
C PRO A 40 10.02 15.06 -1.94
N ALA A 41 10.53 16.30 -1.78
CA ALA A 41 11.55 16.89 -2.65
C ALA A 41 12.89 16.12 -2.63
N GLU A 42 13.10 15.28 -1.63
CA GLU A 42 14.28 14.41 -1.49
C GLU A 42 14.34 13.29 -2.51
N PHE A 43 13.22 13.04 -3.22
CA PHE A 43 13.16 12.02 -4.25
C PHE A 43 13.37 12.60 -5.64
N ALA A 44 14.38 12.10 -6.37
CA ALA A 44 14.47 12.29 -7.80
C ALA A 44 13.42 11.42 -8.50
N LEU A 45 12.46 12.05 -9.19
CA LEU A 45 11.41 11.34 -9.90
C LEU A 45 11.92 10.85 -11.25
N GLN A 46 11.79 9.56 -11.51
CA GLN A 46 12.13 8.97 -12.79
C GLN A 46 10.90 8.32 -13.41
N PHE A 47 10.50 8.84 -14.56
CA PHE A 47 9.46 8.24 -15.38
C PHE A 47 10.11 7.27 -16.34
N ALA A 48 9.80 6.00 -16.19
CA ALA A 48 10.26 5.00 -17.14
C ALA A 48 9.11 4.03 -17.40
N PRO A 49 8.74 3.78 -18.64
CA PRO A 49 7.77 2.74 -18.97
C PRO A 49 8.31 1.34 -18.63
N LEU A 50 9.57 1.23 -18.23
CA LEU A 50 10.30 0.04 -17.79
C LEU A 50 10.04 -1.21 -18.66
N SER A 51 9.72 -0.95 -19.93
CA SER A 51 9.40 -1.98 -20.92
C SER A 51 10.62 -2.79 -21.34
N SER A 52 11.82 -2.23 -21.17
CA SER A 52 13.07 -2.89 -21.52
C SER A 52 13.93 -3.24 -20.30
N PRO A 53 14.79 -4.29 -20.40
CA PRO A 53 15.79 -4.58 -19.37
C PRO A 53 16.70 -3.38 -19.08
N GLN A 54 17.06 -2.61 -20.12
CA GLN A 54 17.92 -1.43 -20.00
C GLN A 54 17.29 -0.32 -19.17
N ASP A 55 15.98 -0.08 -19.32
CA ASP A 55 15.27 0.93 -18.51
C ASP A 55 15.25 0.53 -17.03
N ARG A 56 15.06 -0.76 -16.73
CA ARG A 56 15.13 -1.27 -15.35
C ARG A 56 16.51 -1.11 -14.75
N LEU A 57 17.56 -1.45 -15.50
CA LEU A 57 18.95 -1.25 -15.04
C LEU A 57 19.24 0.21 -14.78
N ARG A 58 18.80 1.14 -15.64
CA ARG A 58 18.96 2.59 -15.43
C ARG A 58 18.22 3.07 -14.19
N LEU A 59 17.00 2.58 -13.94
CA LEU A 59 16.27 2.94 -12.73
C LEU A 59 17.02 2.52 -11.48
N LEU A 60 17.62 1.33 -11.48
CA LEU A 60 18.31 0.73 -10.34
C LEU A 60 19.79 1.14 -10.23
N GLU A 61 20.34 1.83 -11.23
CA GLU A 61 21.77 2.20 -11.27
C GLU A 61 22.23 2.93 -10.01
N GLY A 62 23.27 2.41 -9.37
CA GLY A 62 23.86 2.94 -8.15
C GLY A 62 23.01 2.78 -6.89
N ALA A 63 21.89 2.07 -6.95
CA ALA A 63 21.08 1.80 -5.78
C ALA A 63 21.59 0.56 -5.02
N THR A 64 21.43 0.60 -3.70
CA THR A 64 21.70 -0.52 -2.78
C THR A 64 20.41 -1.14 -2.25
N ASP A 65 19.35 -0.35 -2.18
CA ASP A 65 18.06 -0.75 -1.64
C ASP A 65 16.95 -0.52 -2.66
N LEU A 66 16.13 -1.55 -2.84
CA LEU A 66 14.93 -1.51 -3.67
C LEU A 66 13.70 -1.70 -2.81
N VAL A 67 12.78 -0.73 -2.83
CA VAL A 67 11.48 -0.80 -2.16
C VAL A 67 10.40 -0.98 -3.20
N LEU A 68 9.65 -2.08 -3.12
CA LEU A 68 8.56 -2.43 -4.01
C LEU A 68 7.23 -2.17 -3.31
N VAL A 69 6.37 -1.35 -3.93
CA VAL A 69 5.03 -1.02 -3.44
C VAL A 69 3.99 -1.37 -4.51
N PRO A 70 3.60 -2.65 -4.59
CA PRO A 70 2.68 -3.13 -5.62
C PRO A 70 1.33 -2.41 -5.60
N SER A 71 0.74 -2.23 -6.77
CA SER A 71 -0.61 -1.68 -6.94
C SER A 71 -1.56 -2.72 -7.52
N PHE A 72 -2.87 -2.44 -7.45
CA PHE A 72 -3.94 -3.29 -8.01
C PHE A 72 -4.01 -3.22 -9.55
N ASP A 73 -2.89 -3.46 -10.23
CA ASP A 73 -2.80 -3.41 -11.69
C ASP A 73 -1.84 -4.47 -12.18
N GLN A 74 -2.28 -5.32 -13.10
CA GLN A 74 -1.47 -6.44 -13.59
C GLN A 74 -0.13 -5.99 -14.17
N ARG A 75 -0.12 -4.89 -14.95
CA ARG A 75 1.13 -4.38 -15.55
C ARG A 75 2.10 -3.87 -14.49
N ALA A 76 1.56 -3.26 -13.41
CA ALA A 76 2.39 -2.85 -12.29
C ALA A 76 3.00 -4.07 -11.57
N ILE A 77 2.25 -5.14 -11.40
CA ILE A 77 2.75 -6.40 -10.82
C ILE A 77 3.85 -7.02 -11.69
N GLU A 78 3.64 -7.14 -13.00
CA GLU A 78 4.63 -7.64 -13.95
C GLU A 78 5.92 -6.79 -13.92
N HIS A 79 5.75 -5.49 -13.73
CA HIS A 79 6.85 -4.55 -13.55
C HIS A 79 7.62 -4.82 -12.25
N GLU A 80 6.93 -4.95 -11.11
CA GLU A 80 7.55 -5.22 -9.81
C GLU A 80 8.30 -6.58 -9.83
N MET A 81 7.71 -7.62 -10.44
CA MET A 81 8.39 -8.89 -10.65
C MET A 81 9.68 -8.73 -11.48
N SER A 82 9.60 -7.94 -12.56
CA SER A 82 10.75 -7.69 -13.43
C SER A 82 11.87 -6.91 -12.73
N LEU A 83 11.53 -5.97 -11.86
CA LEU A 83 12.50 -5.26 -11.02
C LEU A 83 13.17 -6.20 -10.02
N ALA A 84 12.39 -7.03 -9.33
CA ALA A 84 12.93 -8.02 -8.40
C ALA A 84 13.91 -8.98 -9.09
N ALA A 85 13.54 -9.50 -10.29
CA ALA A 85 14.38 -10.38 -11.08
C ALA A 85 15.68 -9.70 -11.59
N THR A 86 15.65 -8.38 -11.81
CA THR A 86 16.80 -7.61 -12.32
C THR A 86 17.71 -7.12 -11.16
N ALA A 87 17.20 -7.07 -9.94
CA ALA A 87 17.82 -6.38 -8.81
C ALA A 87 19.27 -6.82 -8.55
N ARG A 88 19.54 -8.13 -8.52
CA ARG A 88 20.90 -8.67 -8.29
C ARG A 88 21.88 -8.22 -9.37
N ALA A 89 21.49 -8.30 -10.64
CA ALA A 89 22.33 -7.89 -11.77
C ALA A 89 22.58 -6.36 -11.79
N ALA A 90 21.66 -5.58 -11.22
CA ALA A 90 21.78 -4.14 -11.08
C ALA A 90 22.63 -3.69 -9.87
N GLY A 91 23.11 -4.62 -9.04
CA GLY A 91 23.90 -4.31 -7.85
C GLY A 91 23.08 -3.96 -6.61
N ILE A 92 21.78 -4.23 -6.61
CA ILE A 92 20.94 -4.10 -5.41
C ILE A 92 21.44 -5.09 -4.35
N GLU A 93 21.52 -4.64 -3.11
CA GLU A 93 21.96 -5.43 -1.98
C GLU A 93 20.80 -5.95 -1.12
N ARG A 94 19.65 -5.25 -1.14
CA ARG A 94 18.46 -5.56 -0.32
C ARG A 94 17.17 -5.21 -1.05
N ILE A 95 16.13 -6.03 -0.84
CA ILE A 95 14.78 -5.77 -1.36
C ILE A 95 13.80 -5.69 -0.20
N HIS A 96 12.97 -4.66 -0.20
CA HIS A 96 11.88 -4.47 0.74
C HIS A 96 10.56 -4.46 -0.02
N LEU A 97 9.71 -5.43 0.23
CA LEU A 97 8.40 -5.55 -0.42
C LEU A 97 7.29 -5.25 0.58
N LEU A 98 6.45 -4.26 0.26
CA LEU A 98 5.17 -4.07 0.91
C LEU A 98 4.17 -5.05 0.29
N SER A 99 4.14 -6.25 0.84
CA SER A 99 3.25 -7.32 0.45
C SER A 99 1.85 -7.15 1.08
N ALA A 100 0.96 -8.11 0.91
CA ALA A 100 -0.37 -8.11 1.51
C ALA A 100 -0.54 -9.31 2.44
N ALA A 101 -1.27 -9.13 3.53
CA ALA A 101 -1.71 -10.25 4.36
C ALA A 101 -2.54 -11.23 3.51
N GLY A 102 -2.23 -12.52 3.62
CA GLY A 102 -2.81 -13.56 2.78
C GLY A 102 -2.20 -13.72 1.38
N ALA A 103 -1.12 -12.99 1.03
CA ALA A 103 -0.43 -13.15 -0.24
C ALA A 103 0.12 -14.59 -0.41
N ASP A 104 -0.26 -15.25 -1.48
CA ASP A 104 0.22 -16.59 -1.88
C ASP A 104 0.14 -16.71 -3.41
N ALA A 105 1.21 -17.16 -4.05
CA ALA A 105 1.27 -17.35 -5.50
C ALA A 105 0.23 -18.36 -6.03
N ARG A 106 -0.41 -19.14 -5.16
CA ARG A 106 -1.49 -20.10 -5.47
C ARG A 106 -2.87 -19.62 -5.02
N SER A 107 -2.99 -18.41 -4.47
CA SER A 107 -4.26 -17.87 -3.99
C SER A 107 -5.33 -17.87 -5.10
N PRO A 108 -6.58 -18.25 -4.82
CA PRO A 108 -7.69 -18.08 -5.73
C PRO A 108 -8.02 -16.59 -5.95
N VAL A 109 -7.73 -15.73 -4.99
CA VAL A 109 -7.93 -14.28 -5.08
C VAL A 109 -6.85 -13.67 -5.95
N THR A 110 -7.23 -13.09 -7.07
CA THR A 110 -6.30 -12.60 -8.11
C THR A 110 -5.23 -11.66 -7.56
N LEU A 111 -5.61 -10.69 -6.72
CA LEU A 111 -4.67 -9.74 -6.15
C LEU A 111 -3.65 -10.42 -5.24
N LEU A 112 -4.10 -11.29 -4.34
CA LEU A 112 -3.22 -11.99 -3.39
C LEU A 112 -2.27 -12.94 -4.14
N ARG A 113 -2.73 -13.56 -5.23
CA ARG A 113 -1.91 -14.35 -6.13
C ARG A 113 -0.84 -13.50 -6.81
N TRP A 114 -1.19 -12.34 -7.34
CA TRP A 114 -0.23 -11.43 -7.98
C TRP A 114 0.86 -10.97 -7.02
N ILE A 115 0.49 -10.55 -5.83
CA ILE A 115 1.47 -10.13 -4.81
C ILE A 115 2.33 -11.31 -4.35
N GLY A 116 1.74 -12.50 -4.19
CA GLY A 116 2.48 -13.74 -3.90
C GLY A 116 3.50 -14.11 -4.99
N LEU A 117 3.21 -13.79 -6.25
CA LEU A 117 4.17 -13.94 -7.35
C LEU A 117 5.35 -12.97 -7.20
N VAL A 118 5.10 -11.73 -6.79
CA VAL A 118 6.19 -10.77 -6.51
C VAL A 118 7.03 -11.24 -5.32
N GLU A 119 6.41 -11.74 -4.23
CA GLU A 119 7.15 -12.35 -3.10
C GLU A 119 8.09 -13.47 -3.59
N ARG A 120 7.57 -14.35 -4.46
CA ARG A 120 8.37 -15.44 -5.02
C ARG A 120 9.58 -14.95 -5.80
N GLU A 121 9.44 -13.92 -6.63
CA GLU A 121 10.55 -13.33 -7.37
C GLU A 121 11.57 -12.65 -6.44
N VAL A 122 11.10 -11.96 -5.40
CA VAL A 122 11.99 -11.38 -4.37
C VAL A 122 12.80 -12.47 -3.69
N VAL A 123 12.18 -13.57 -3.25
CA VAL A 123 12.89 -14.70 -2.62
C VAL A 123 13.84 -15.36 -3.61
N ALA A 124 13.42 -15.57 -4.87
CA ALA A 124 14.24 -16.19 -5.91
C ALA A 124 15.47 -15.34 -6.29
N SER A 125 15.46 -14.02 -6.06
CA SER A 125 16.63 -13.16 -6.25
C SER A 125 17.82 -13.57 -5.39
N GLY A 126 17.57 -14.26 -4.25
CA GLY A 126 18.56 -14.64 -3.26
C GLY A 126 19.20 -13.46 -2.53
N LEU A 127 18.65 -12.25 -2.66
CA LEU A 127 19.09 -11.08 -1.91
C LEU A 127 18.47 -11.06 -0.50
N PRO A 128 19.14 -10.49 0.50
CA PRO A 128 18.52 -10.12 1.76
C PRO A 128 17.21 -9.35 1.51
N HIS A 129 16.12 -9.75 2.19
CA HIS A 129 14.82 -9.15 1.91
C HIS A 129 13.94 -8.98 3.14
N THR A 130 13.01 -8.03 3.03
CA THR A 130 11.94 -7.79 4.00
C THR A 130 10.60 -7.90 3.28
N LEU A 131 9.78 -8.87 3.65
CA LEU A 131 8.41 -9.03 3.18
C LEU A 131 7.46 -8.55 4.28
N LEU A 132 6.83 -7.40 4.10
CA LEU A 132 5.83 -6.86 5.01
C LEU A 132 4.45 -7.21 4.48
N ARG A 133 3.81 -8.25 5.03
CA ARG A 133 2.45 -8.67 4.68
C ARG A 133 1.45 -7.77 5.39
N CYS A 134 1.13 -6.67 4.74
CA CYS A 134 0.35 -5.57 5.29
C CYS A 134 -1.15 -5.87 5.28
N MET A 135 -1.82 -5.50 6.36
CA MET A 135 -3.28 -5.39 6.43
C MET A 135 -3.78 -4.21 5.59
N PRO A 136 -5.11 -4.11 5.31
CA PRO A 136 -5.66 -2.97 4.57
C PRO A 136 -5.18 -1.63 5.12
N TYR A 137 -4.76 -0.75 4.21
CA TYR A 137 -4.19 0.53 4.60
C TYR A 137 -5.25 1.58 4.90
N MET A 138 -5.07 2.36 5.96
CA MET A 138 -5.88 3.55 6.29
C MET A 138 -5.94 4.51 5.09
N GLN A 139 -4.87 4.65 4.33
CA GLN A 139 -4.77 5.47 3.13
C GLN A 139 -5.73 5.07 2.00
N THR A 140 -6.39 3.91 2.11
CA THR A 140 -7.42 3.49 1.15
C THR A 140 -8.82 3.96 1.54
N ILE A 141 -9.07 4.37 2.77
CA ILE A 141 -10.37 4.88 3.24
C ILE A 141 -10.94 5.99 2.37
N PRO A 142 -10.14 6.99 1.90
CA PRO A 142 -10.64 8.03 0.98
C PRO A 142 -11.28 7.52 -0.31
N LEU A 143 -10.91 6.32 -0.76
CA LEU A 143 -11.50 5.73 -1.98
C LEU A 143 -12.99 5.41 -1.81
N PHE A 144 -13.45 5.22 -0.59
CA PHE A 144 -14.83 4.89 -0.22
C PHE A 144 -15.65 6.13 0.16
N MET A 145 -15.02 7.29 0.29
CA MET A 145 -15.71 8.53 0.68
C MET A 145 -16.50 9.12 -0.48
N ARG A 146 -17.74 9.50 -0.20
CA ARG A 146 -18.64 10.22 -1.13
C ARG A 146 -19.31 11.33 -0.37
N ARG A 147 -19.66 12.41 -1.06
CA ARG A 147 -20.43 13.52 -0.50
C ARG A 147 -21.75 13.68 -1.25
N ASP A 148 -22.83 13.88 -0.52
CA ASP A 148 -24.14 14.28 -1.04
C ASP A 148 -24.70 15.47 -0.23
N PRO A 149 -25.89 16.02 -0.60
CA PRO A 149 -26.49 17.13 0.15
C PRO A 149 -26.81 16.83 1.61
N ALA A 150 -26.92 15.55 2.00
CA ALA A 150 -27.23 15.12 3.36
C ALA A 150 -25.95 14.90 4.22
N GLY A 151 -24.75 15.07 3.66
CA GLY A 151 -23.47 14.88 4.35
C GLY A 151 -22.53 13.91 3.65
N TRP A 152 -21.63 13.33 4.43
CA TRP A 152 -20.64 12.37 3.94
C TRP A 152 -21.15 10.93 4.05
N ARG A 153 -20.69 10.11 3.13
CA ARG A 153 -20.91 8.66 3.15
C ARG A 153 -19.61 7.90 2.95
N VAL A 154 -19.46 6.81 3.68
CA VAL A 154 -18.45 5.78 3.42
C VAL A 154 -19.18 4.64 2.71
N VAL A 155 -18.89 4.37 1.44
CA VAL A 155 -19.65 3.42 0.60
C VAL A 155 -18.77 2.24 0.24
N GLY A 156 -19.15 1.03 0.62
CA GLY A 156 -18.37 -0.17 0.29
C GLY A 156 -19.09 -1.47 0.63
N PRO A 157 -18.65 -2.62 0.08
CA PRO A 157 -19.34 -3.92 0.23
C PRO A 157 -18.75 -4.74 1.39
N PHE A 158 -18.57 -4.17 2.56
CA PHE A 158 -17.82 -4.81 3.64
C PHE A 158 -18.66 -5.28 4.82
N ARG A 159 -19.97 -5.00 4.81
CA ARG A 159 -20.86 -5.39 5.91
C ARG A 159 -20.30 -5.01 7.27
N GLU A 160 -20.19 -5.98 8.18
CA GLU A 160 -19.62 -5.81 9.53
C GLU A 160 -18.15 -6.27 9.63
N ALA A 161 -17.48 -6.48 8.48
CA ALA A 161 -16.09 -6.90 8.51
C ALA A 161 -15.20 -5.85 9.19
N ALA A 162 -14.44 -6.29 10.17
CA ALA A 162 -13.49 -5.47 10.91
C ALA A 162 -12.07 -5.72 10.41
N PHE A 163 -11.28 -4.67 10.29
CA PHE A 163 -9.89 -4.73 9.81
C PHE A 163 -8.96 -4.08 10.82
N ALA A 164 -7.82 -4.69 11.05
CA ALA A 164 -6.72 -4.06 11.78
C ALA A 164 -5.98 -3.06 10.87
N TRP A 165 -6.64 -1.93 10.59
CA TRP A 165 -6.19 -0.89 9.65
C TRP A 165 -4.76 -0.44 9.90
N LEU A 166 -3.90 -0.61 8.90
CA LEU A 166 -2.49 -0.24 8.97
C LEU A 166 -2.25 1.14 8.39
N ASP A 167 -1.50 1.99 9.09
CA ASP A 167 -0.97 3.21 8.46
C ASP A 167 0.23 2.88 7.58
N ALA A 168 0.20 3.31 6.32
CA ALA A 168 1.29 3.09 5.37
C ALA A 168 2.60 3.79 5.79
N HIS A 169 2.55 4.85 6.61
CA HIS A 169 3.73 5.44 7.22
C HIS A 169 4.45 4.46 8.16
N ASP A 170 3.72 3.61 8.86
CA ASP A 170 4.32 2.59 9.73
C ASP A 170 5.06 1.53 8.89
N ALA A 171 4.47 1.09 7.78
CA ALA A 171 5.15 0.19 6.86
C ALA A 171 6.44 0.82 6.29
N GLY A 172 6.37 2.09 5.88
CA GLY A 172 7.54 2.86 5.45
C GLY A 172 8.60 3.03 6.54
N ALA A 173 8.18 3.26 7.79
CA ALA A 173 9.08 3.41 8.93
C ALA A 173 9.81 2.09 9.26
N VAL A 174 9.17 0.93 9.13
CA VAL A 174 9.86 -0.38 9.24
C VAL A 174 10.95 -0.48 8.18
N VAL A 175 10.64 -0.17 6.92
CA VAL A 175 11.65 -0.18 5.84
C VAL A 175 12.78 0.80 6.15
N ALA A 176 12.46 2.03 6.59
CA ALA A 176 13.46 3.04 6.93
C ALA A 176 14.44 2.56 8.01
N ARG A 177 13.94 1.92 9.07
CA ARG A 177 14.79 1.35 10.12
C ARG A 177 15.67 0.22 9.62
N ARG A 178 15.15 -0.67 8.76
CA ARG A 178 15.92 -1.77 8.18
C ARG A 178 17.04 -1.26 7.26
N VAL A 179 16.75 -0.24 6.45
CA VAL A 179 17.74 0.43 5.61
C VAL A 179 18.81 1.10 6.49
N ALA A 180 18.41 1.89 7.50
CA ALA A 180 19.33 2.57 8.41
C ALA A 180 20.24 1.60 9.20
N ALA A 181 19.70 0.45 9.61
CA ALA A 181 20.44 -0.59 10.30
C ALA A 181 21.33 -1.44 9.36
N ASN A 182 21.30 -1.22 8.06
CA ASN A 182 21.97 -2.06 7.05
C ASN A 182 21.64 -3.56 7.23
N ALA A 183 20.37 -3.86 7.57
CA ALA A 183 19.92 -5.19 7.95
C ALA A 183 20.00 -6.16 6.76
N ARG A 184 20.64 -7.33 6.95
CA ARG A 184 20.88 -8.32 5.89
C ARG A 184 20.21 -9.67 6.17
N ASP A 185 19.45 -9.77 7.24
CA ASP A 185 18.62 -10.93 7.55
C ASP A 185 17.31 -10.91 6.74
N ASN A 186 16.80 -12.08 6.42
CA ASN A 186 15.50 -12.21 5.78
C ASN A 186 14.39 -12.11 6.83
N VAL A 187 13.43 -11.21 6.57
CA VAL A 187 12.24 -11.04 7.40
C VAL A 187 10.99 -11.21 6.56
N ALA A 188 10.06 -12.03 7.02
CA ALA A 188 8.69 -12.09 6.53
C ALA A 188 7.75 -11.96 7.73
N CYS A 189 6.95 -10.90 7.78
CA CYS A 189 6.03 -10.66 8.88
C CYS A 189 4.74 -10.02 8.41
N GLU A 190 3.66 -10.31 9.12
CA GLU A 190 2.41 -9.58 9.00
C GLU A 190 2.51 -8.25 9.74
N LEU A 191 1.98 -7.19 9.13
CA LEU A 191 1.96 -5.86 9.71
C LEU A 191 0.54 -5.32 9.72
N SER A 192 0.04 -4.96 10.89
CA SER A 192 -1.31 -4.48 11.12
C SER A 192 -1.33 -3.21 11.96
N GLY A 193 -2.45 -2.52 11.98
CA GLY A 193 -2.73 -1.49 12.98
C GLY A 193 -2.93 -2.10 14.38
N PRO A 194 -3.03 -1.25 15.41
CA PRO A 194 -3.11 -1.71 16.80
C PRO A 194 -4.47 -2.30 17.20
N THR A 195 -5.54 -1.90 16.50
CA THR A 195 -6.93 -2.31 16.80
C THR A 195 -7.71 -2.57 15.52
N GLU A 196 -8.70 -3.46 15.60
CA GLU A 196 -9.65 -3.69 14.52
C GLU A 196 -10.78 -2.66 14.57
N ALA A 197 -11.28 -2.26 13.39
CA ALA A 197 -12.43 -1.38 13.24
C ALA A 197 -13.19 -1.72 11.95
N THR A 198 -14.51 -1.58 12.00
CA THR A 198 -15.41 -1.69 10.84
C THR A 198 -15.48 -0.38 10.06
N PHE A 199 -16.08 -0.39 8.89
CA PHE A 199 -16.40 0.86 8.17
C PHE A 199 -17.47 1.71 8.88
N GLU A 200 -18.35 1.12 9.69
CA GLU A 200 -19.25 1.87 10.57
C GLU A 200 -18.44 2.67 11.60
N THR A 201 -17.48 2.01 12.27
CA THR A 201 -16.56 2.71 13.21
C THR A 201 -15.78 3.83 12.51
N VAL A 202 -15.34 3.64 11.26
CA VAL A 202 -14.68 4.70 10.47
C VAL A 202 -15.64 5.88 10.27
N ALA A 203 -16.92 5.62 9.93
CA ALA A 203 -17.91 6.68 9.73
C ALA A 203 -18.20 7.44 11.02
N GLU A 204 -18.36 6.74 12.16
CA GLU A 204 -18.57 7.36 13.48
C GLU A 204 -17.40 8.27 13.88
N LEU A 205 -16.17 7.79 13.74
CA LEU A 205 -14.98 8.57 14.04
C LEU A 205 -14.84 9.81 13.12
N LEU A 206 -15.13 9.67 11.84
CA LEU A 206 -15.12 10.79 10.91
C LEU A 206 -16.24 11.80 11.21
N ALA A 207 -17.44 11.36 11.60
CA ALA A 207 -18.53 12.24 11.99
C ALA A 207 -18.13 13.12 13.20
N ALA A 208 -17.48 12.52 14.19
CA ALA A 208 -16.97 13.25 15.36
C ALA A 208 -15.91 14.30 14.97
N GLU A 209 -14.96 13.93 14.11
CA GLU A 209 -13.88 14.84 13.69
C GLU A 209 -14.39 15.94 12.75
N LEU A 210 -15.27 15.64 11.80
CA LEU A 210 -15.81 16.62 10.84
C LEU A 210 -16.90 17.53 11.48
N ARG A 211 -17.56 17.06 12.54
CA ARG A 211 -18.76 17.68 13.13
C ARG A 211 -19.91 17.79 12.13
N GLU A 212 -19.97 16.85 11.22
CA GLU A 212 -20.99 16.68 10.18
C GLU A 212 -21.48 15.25 10.16
N PRO A 213 -22.70 14.97 9.66
CA PRO A 213 -23.17 13.61 9.49
C PRO A 213 -22.25 12.83 8.53
N VAL A 214 -21.75 11.68 9.00
CA VAL A 214 -21.07 10.68 8.18
C VAL A 214 -21.74 9.35 8.46
N ARG A 215 -22.10 8.60 7.44
CA ARG A 215 -22.73 7.29 7.59
C ARG A 215 -22.05 6.25 6.73
N TYR A 216 -21.96 5.04 7.21
CA TYR A 216 -21.60 3.90 6.36
C TYR A 216 -22.81 3.46 5.54
N VAL A 217 -22.57 3.14 4.29
CA VAL A 217 -23.58 2.57 3.37
C VAL A 217 -23.00 1.27 2.83
N ASP A 218 -23.49 0.17 3.36
CA ASP A 218 -23.15 -1.14 2.82
C ASP A 218 -23.89 -1.33 1.49
N VAL A 219 -23.11 -1.66 0.46
CA VAL A 219 -23.64 -1.91 -0.89
C VAL A 219 -23.25 -3.32 -1.34
N GLY A 220 -24.09 -3.95 -2.16
CA GLY A 220 -23.71 -5.22 -2.74
C GLY A 220 -22.54 -5.09 -3.72
N LEU A 221 -21.81 -6.19 -3.93
CA LEU A 221 -20.72 -6.22 -4.92
C LEU A 221 -21.12 -5.71 -6.32
N PRO A 222 -22.35 -6.00 -6.85
CA PRO A 222 -22.78 -5.46 -8.14
C PRO A 222 -22.82 -3.92 -8.17
N GLU A 223 -23.33 -3.29 -7.12
CA GLU A 223 -23.36 -1.82 -7.02
C GLU A 223 -21.94 -1.23 -6.85
N ALA A 224 -21.11 -1.85 -6.01
CA ALA A 224 -19.71 -1.48 -5.85
C ALA A 224 -18.93 -1.60 -7.17
N THR A 225 -19.21 -2.63 -7.97
CA THR A 225 -18.65 -2.82 -9.32
C THR A 225 -19.07 -1.67 -10.24
N GLY A 226 -20.36 -1.31 -10.28
CA GLY A 226 -20.86 -0.19 -11.07
C GLY A 226 -20.21 1.15 -10.72
N ILE A 227 -19.88 1.37 -9.44
CA ILE A 227 -19.14 2.55 -9.01
C ILE A 227 -17.71 2.57 -9.60
N LEU A 228 -17.03 1.42 -9.63
CA LEU A 228 -15.69 1.32 -10.23
C LEU A 228 -15.74 1.54 -11.74
N GLU A 229 -16.74 0.99 -12.43
CA GLU A 229 -16.97 1.19 -13.87
C GLU A 229 -17.21 2.66 -14.21
N ALA A 230 -18.09 3.33 -13.45
CA ALA A 230 -18.39 4.75 -13.61
C ALA A 230 -17.15 5.64 -13.40
N ASN A 231 -16.17 5.18 -12.61
CA ASN A 231 -14.88 5.85 -12.42
C ASN A 231 -13.83 5.48 -13.49
N GLY A 232 -14.21 4.74 -14.55
CA GLY A 232 -13.34 4.41 -15.66
C GLY A 232 -12.25 3.37 -15.33
N ILE A 233 -12.45 2.55 -14.29
CA ILE A 233 -11.50 1.49 -13.94
C ILE A 233 -11.61 0.36 -14.99
N PRO A 234 -10.48 -0.14 -15.53
CA PRO A 234 -10.50 -1.22 -16.51
C PRO A 234 -11.12 -2.52 -15.97
N PRO A 235 -11.88 -3.30 -16.77
CA PRO A 235 -12.59 -4.50 -16.31
C PRO A 235 -11.72 -5.54 -15.60
N ALA A 236 -10.51 -5.79 -16.09
CA ALA A 236 -9.57 -6.74 -15.46
C ALA A 236 -9.16 -6.29 -14.04
N ARG A 237 -9.00 -4.98 -13.85
CA ARG A 237 -8.67 -4.40 -12.55
C ARG A 237 -9.87 -4.40 -11.61
N ILE A 238 -11.08 -4.14 -12.12
CA ILE A 238 -12.33 -4.23 -11.36
C ILE A 238 -12.48 -5.63 -10.78
N ARG A 239 -12.28 -6.67 -11.60
CA ARG A 239 -12.37 -8.05 -11.14
C ARG A 239 -11.40 -8.33 -9.99
N ALA A 240 -10.14 -7.96 -10.11
CA ALA A 240 -9.15 -8.17 -9.06
C ALA A 240 -9.51 -7.44 -7.76
N ILE A 241 -10.06 -6.22 -7.87
CA ILE A 241 -10.51 -5.43 -6.72
C ILE A 241 -11.73 -6.07 -6.05
N THR A 242 -12.74 -6.45 -6.81
CA THR A 242 -14.00 -7.00 -6.27
C THR A 242 -13.81 -8.39 -5.67
N GLU A 243 -12.97 -9.25 -6.27
CA GLU A 243 -12.56 -10.52 -5.65
C GLU A 243 -11.86 -10.30 -4.30
N TYR A 244 -11.00 -9.29 -4.21
CA TYR A 244 -10.32 -8.95 -2.97
C TYR A 244 -11.28 -8.36 -1.92
N TRP A 245 -12.21 -7.51 -2.33
CA TRP A 245 -13.23 -6.97 -1.43
C TRP A 245 -14.15 -8.05 -0.87
N ASP A 246 -14.58 -9.01 -1.70
CA ASP A 246 -15.37 -10.16 -1.25
C ASP A 246 -14.59 -11.02 -0.25
N TYR A 247 -13.31 -11.26 -0.53
CA TYR A 247 -12.41 -11.95 0.40
C TYR A 247 -12.28 -11.19 1.73
N LEU A 248 -12.13 -9.87 1.72
CA LEU A 248 -12.08 -9.05 2.93
C LEU A 248 -13.42 -9.11 3.69
N ALA A 249 -14.56 -8.97 2.98
CA ALA A 249 -15.90 -9.01 3.56
C ALA A 249 -16.25 -10.38 4.18
N SER A 250 -15.60 -11.46 3.74
CA SER A 250 -15.80 -12.80 4.32
C SER A 250 -15.25 -12.95 5.75
N GLY A 251 -14.45 -11.99 6.23
CA GLY A 251 -13.82 -12.02 7.55
C GLY A 251 -12.75 -13.12 7.71
N VAL A 252 -12.32 -13.74 6.61
CA VAL A 252 -11.25 -14.78 6.64
C VAL A 252 -9.90 -14.16 6.96
N LEU A 253 -9.68 -12.91 6.51
CA LEU A 253 -8.44 -12.21 6.80
C LEU A 253 -8.46 -11.70 8.25
N ARG A 254 -7.99 -12.53 9.16
CA ARG A 254 -7.76 -12.14 10.54
C ARG A 254 -6.26 -11.93 10.75
N CYS A 255 -5.91 -10.77 11.24
CA CYS A 255 -4.55 -10.55 11.69
C CYS A 255 -4.36 -11.22 13.05
N GLY A 256 -3.50 -12.24 13.10
CA GLY A 256 -2.86 -12.54 14.36
C GLY A 256 -2.04 -11.31 14.73
N CYS A 257 -2.40 -10.61 15.82
CA CYS A 257 -1.63 -9.46 16.29
C CYS A 257 -0.15 -9.85 16.40
N CYS A 258 0.63 -9.53 15.38
CA CYS A 258 2.05 -9.84 15.37
C CYS A 258 2.73 -8.93 16.39
N GLY A 259 3.00 -9.44 17.58
CA GLY A 259 3.76 -8.73 18.62
C GLY A 259 5.15 -8.26 18.19
N GLY A 260 5.60 -8.68 16.97
CA GLY A 260 6.85 -8.22 16.37
C GLY A 260 6.78 -6.87 15.64
N ALA A 261 5.59 -6.37 15.31
CA ALA A 261 5.44 -5.12 14.53
C ALA A 261 6.05 -3.92 15.26
N GLU A 262 5.81 -3.78 16.56
CA GLU A 262 6.35 -2.68 17.38
C GLU A 262 7.86 -2.79 17.60
N GLN A 263 8.39 -4.01 17.67
CA GLN A 263 9.84 -4.22 17.71
C GLN A 263 10.51 -3.75 16.41
N LEU A 264 9.90 -4.06 15.26
CA LEU A 264 10.37 -3.59 13.96
C LEU A 264 10.24 -2.08 13.82
N LEU A 265 9.13 -1.48 14.31
CA LEU A 265 8.89 -0.03 14.29
C LEU A 265 9.77 0.73 15.29
N GLY A 266 10.03 0.16 16.47
CA GLY A 266 10.70 0.82 17.59
C GLY A 266 9.87 1.93 18.27
N ARG A 267 8.57 1.97 17.99
CA ARG A 267 7.57 2.86 18.59
C ARG A 267 6.19 2.22 18.48
N PRO A 268 5.18 2.74 19.21
CA PRO A 268 3.80 2.33 19.01
C PRO A 268 3.33 2.55 17.57
N ARG A 269 2.44 1.67 17.11
CA ARG A 269 1.77 1.78 15.82
C ARG A 269 0.79 2.96 15.83
N ARG A 270 0.64 3.61 14.68
CA ARG A 270 -0.32 4.69 14.50
C ARG A 270 -1.75 4.15 14.54
N THR A 271 -2.62 4.87 15.23
CA THR A 271 -4.02 4.47 15.44
C THR A 271 -4.93 5.01 14.33
N LEU A 272 -6.06 4.35 14.12
CA LEU A 272 -7.09 4.81 13.19
C LEU A 272 -7.65 6.21 13.55
N PRO A 273 -7.97 6.53 14.83
CA PRO A 273 -8.38 7.88 15.19
C PRO A 273 -7.35 8.98 14.86
N GLU A 274 -6.05 8.72 15.06
CA GLU A 274 -4.99 9.67 14.68
C GLU A 274 -4.98 9.94 13.19
N TYR A 275 -5.06 8.89 12.36
CA TYR A 275 -5.14 9.03 10.91
C TYR A 275 -6.40 9.79 10.48
N LEU A 276 -7.58 9.43 11.00
CA LEU A 276 -8.84 10.04 10.60
C LEU A 276 -8.95 11.51 11.00
N ARG A 277 -8.32 11.92 12.10
CA ARG A 277 -8.22 13.34 12.51
C ARG A 277 -7.46 14.17 11.46
N GLU A 278 -6.34 13.66 10.97
CA GLU A 278 -5.57 14.32 9.92
C GLU A 278 -6.34 14.36 8.59
N TYR A 279 -6.94 13.23 8.22
CA TYR A 279 -7.75 13.16 7.00
C TYR A 279 -8.97 14.10 7.04
N ALA A 280 -9.64 14.22 8.18
CA ALA A 280 -10.73 15.18 8.36
C ALA A 280 -10.26 16.64 8.21
N ALA A 281 -9.03 16.95 8.63
CA ALA A 281 -8.44 18.27 8.39
C ALA A 281 -8.20 18.54 6.89
N GLU A 282 -7.73 17.54 6.13
CA GLU A 282 -7.63 17.63 4.66
C GLU A 282 -8.99 17.90 4.00
N LEU A 283 -10.03 17.16 4.43
CA LEU A 283 -11.39 17.32 3.87
C LEU A 283 -11.97 18.72 4.12
N ARG A 284 -11.71 19.29 5.32
CA ARG A 284 -12.15 20.67 5.64
C ARG A 284 -11.44 21.74 4.81
N GLN A 285 -10.19 21.50 4.39
CA GLN A 285 -9.44 22.45 3.56
C GLN A 285 -9.85 22.38 2.08
N ALA A 286 -10.40 21.25 1.65
CA ALA A 286 -10.83 21.02 0.26
C ALA A 286 -12.30 21.39 0.01
N ALA A 287 -13.09 21.66 1.06
CA ALA A 287 -14.51 22.05 1.02
C ALA A 287 -14.69 23.56 0.98
#